data_0e696952f3484ea6dfb356fed39b79b2
#
_entry.id   0e696952f3484ea6dfb356fed39b79b2
#
_cell.length_a   1.000
_cell.length_b   1.000
_cell.length_c   1.000
_cell.angle_alpha   90.00
_cell.angle_beta   90.00
_cell.angle_gamma   90.00
#
_symmetry.space_group_name_H-M   'P 1'
#
loop_
_entity.id
_entity.type
_entity.pdbx_description
1 polymer ?
#
loop_
_entity_poly.entity_id
_entity_poly.type
_entity_poly.pdbx_seq_one_letter_code
_entity_poly.pdbx_strand_id
1 'polypeptide(L)'
;ITDNNQIQLGIRDKNIEYAVSETGDVIAFVQQGELWCFDRVNNKIVQVFSFLGAEGINARDNWDQHDIKIARVDEAGSIDFVVYGYMNRGDHEGEVGTAVYHYDGLVHTIEEEIFIPSDVSYEILKAQMGQLMYVNEKGTFYLIMDQKLYSIDTDKRTPEVLVKDLKESCYKVSESNQYFAWVDSDKEYKSDVIHLMNLKNASVYDIKAKKGAYILPLGFIDEDFIYGAAKKDKVMVAAAGNTVFPMKNLTIMDTSENSHSILKTYEPSRGSIGFISVEDYTITVSYTHLTLPTIR
;
A
#
# COMPACT_ATOMS: atom_id res chain seq x y z
N ILE A 1 5.92 8.00 -40.30
CA ILE A 1 4.61 7.31 -40.20
C ILE A 1 4.69 6.59 -38.87
N THR A 2 4.18 7.18 -37.81
CA THR A 2 4.02 6.50 -36.52
C THR A 2 2.76 5.66 -36.62
N ASP A 3 2.92 4.34 -36.63
CA ASP A 3 1.81 3.40 -36.45
C ASP A 3 1.23 3.61 -35.06
N ASN A 4 0.17 4.39 -34.98
CA ASN A 4 -0.67 4.50 -33.79
C ASN A 4 -1.55 3.24 -33.72
N ASN A 5 -0.99 2.12 -33.30
CA ASN A 5 -1.77 0.94 -32.94
C ASN A 5 -2.46 1.20 -31.59
N GLN A 6 -3.52 1.99 -31.63
CA GLN A 6 -4.42 2.13 -30.49
C GLN A 6 -5.41 0.97 -30.52
N ILE A 7 -5.36 0.12 -29.49
CA ILE A 7 -6.34 -0.93 -29.26
C ILE A 7 -7.36 -0.36 -28.27
N GLN A 8 -8.62 -0.30 -28.65
CA GLN A 8 -9.69 0.16 -27.79
C GLN A 8 -10.35 -1.04 -27.13
N LEU A 9 -10.10 -1.26 -25.84
CA LEU A 9 -10.67 -2.37 -25.06
C LEU A 9 -12.15 -2.20 -24.71
N GLY A 10 -12.75 -1.06 -25.06
CA GLY A 10 -14.17 -0.80 -24.80
C GLY A 10 -14.50 -0.43 -23.34
N ILE A 11 -13.49 -0.27 -22.50
CA ILE A 11 -13.62 0.09 -21.10
C ILE A 11 -14.10 1.54 -20.99
N ARG A 12 -15.19 1.78 -20.26
CA ARG A 12 -15.82 3.10 -20.09
C ARG A 12 -15.68 3.65 -18.67
N ASP A 13 -15.32 2.83 -17.71
CA ASP A 13 -15.10 3.26 -16.33
C ASP A 13 -13.76 4.02 -16.22
N LYS A 14 -13.77 5.17 -15.53
CA LYS A 14 -12.59 5.99 -15.32
C LYS A 14 -11.75 5.52 -14.12
N ASN A 15 -12.32 4.69 -13.26
CA ASN A 15 -11.72 4.20 -12.02
C ASN A 15 -11.50 2.68 -12.07
N ILE A 16 -11.07 2.17 -13.21
CA ILE A 16 -10.80 0.76 -13.37
C ILE A 16 -9.52 0.37 -12.62
N GLU A 17 -9.57 -0.74 -11.90
CA GLU A 17 -8.36 -1.39 -11.38
C GLU A 17 -7.61 -2.03 -12.54
N TYR A 18 -6.33 -1.69 -12.71
CA TYR A 18 -5.47 -2.29 -13.74
C TYR A 18 -4.01 -2.32 -13.30
N ALA A 19 -3.25 -3.22 -13.89
CA ALA A 19 -1.81 -3.29 -13.81
C ALA A 19 -1.22 -3.59 -15.20
N VAL A 20 0.02 -3.15 -15.40
CA VAL A 20 0.73 -3.28 -16.67
C VAL A 20 2.07 -3.94 -16.41
N SER A 21 2.47 -4.88 -17.27
CA SER A 21 3.80 -5.50 -17.20
C SER A 21 4.91 -4.47 -17.47
N GLU A 22 6.14 -4.79 -17.12
CA GLU A 22 7.29 -3.86 -17.19
C GLU A 22 7.48 -3.27 -18.59
N THR A 23 7.34 -4.08 -19.65
CA THR A 23 7.44 -3.61 -21.05
C THR A 23 6.17 -2.96 -21.58
N GLY A 24 5.04 -3.11 -20.87
CA GLY A 24 3.73 -2.65 -21.31
C GLY A 24 3.05 -3.54 -22.35
N ASP A 25 3.52 -4.77 -22.52
CA ASP A 25 2.97 -5.72 -23.49
C ASP A 25 1.79 -6.52 -22.95
N VAL A 26 1.67 -6.64 -21.63
CA VAL A 26 0.57 -7.31 -20.96
C VAL A 26 -0.15 -6.33 -20.03
N ILE A 27 -1.47 -6.35 -20.07
CA ILE A 27 -2.33 -5.51 -19.24
C ILE A 27 -3.36 -6.41 -18.55
N ALA A 28 -3.36 -6.42 -17.22
CA ALA A 28 -4.42 -7.00 -16.41
C ALA A 28 -5.39 -5.90 -15.96
N PHE A 29 -6.69 -6.15 -16.00
CA PHE A 29 -7.69 -5.19 -15.57
C PHE A 29 -8.95 -5.86 -15.03
N VAL A 30 -9.65 -5.15 -14.13
CA VAL A 30 -10.91 -5.61 -13.54
C VAL A 30 -12.06 -4.84 -14.17
N GLN A 31 -13.03 -5.56 -14.71
CA GLN A 31 -14.25 -4.98 -15.26
C GLN A 31 -15.47 -5.79 -14.80
N GLN A 32 -16.43 -5.11 -14.18
CA GLN A 32 -17.68 -5.72 -13.71
C GLN A 32 -17.50 -6.95 -12.80
N GLY A 33 -16.49 -6.91 -11.90
CA GLY A 33 -16.17 -8.02 -10.99
C GLY A 33 -15.41 -9.17 -11.65
N GLU A 34 -14.94 -9.00 -12.86
CA GLU A 34 -14.16 -9.99 -13.61
C GLU A 34 -12.74 -9.49 -13.85
N LEU A 35 -11.76 -10.37 -13.67
CA LEU A 35 -10.35 -10.11 -14.00
C LEU A 35 -10.05 -10.60 -15.40
N TRP A 36 -9.51 -9.72 -16.21
CA TRP A 36 -9.11 -9.94 -17.59
C TRP A 36 -7.62 -9.71 -17.79
N CYS A 37 -7.01 -10.47 -18.69
CA CYS A 37 -5.64 -10.29 -19.15
C CYS A 37 -5.64 -10.03 -20.67
N PHE A 38 -4.99 -8.95 -21.08
CA PHE A 38 -4.80 -8.60 -22.48
C PHE A 38 -3.31 -8.65 -22.84
N ASP A 39 -2.97 -9.55 -23.78
CA ASP A 39 -1.66 -9.62 -24.40
C ASP A 39 -1.67 -8.78 -25.69
N ARG A 40 -0.96 -7.67 -25.66
CA ARG A 40 -0.88 -6.72 -26.78
C ARG A 40 -0.15 -7.29 -27.98
N VAL A 41 0.90 -8.09 -27.76
CA VAL A 41 1.75 -8.65 -28.82
C VAL A 41 0.95 -9.65 -29.65
N ASN A 42 0.22 -10.53 -28.99
CA ASN A 42 -0.58 -11.56 -29.64
C ASN A 42 -2.03 -11.11 -29.91
N ASN A 43 -2.40 -9.89 -29.52
CA ASN A 43 -3.75 -9.35 -29.61
C ASN A 43 -4.80 -10.31 -29.03
N LYS A 44 -4.52 -10.89 -27.87
CA LYS A 44 -5.34 -11.90 -27.21
C LYS A 44 -5.85 -11.38 -25.87
N ILE A 45 -7.15 -11.56 -25.63
CA ILE A 45 -7.77 -11.28 -24.34
C ILE A 45 -8.24 -12.60 -23.72
N VAL A 46 -8.01 -12.76 -22.41
CA VAL A 46 -8.38 -13.94 -21.62
C VAL A 46 -9.11 -13.49 -20.38
N GLN A 47 -10.24 -14.11 -20.06
CA GLN A 47 -10.87 -13.98 -18.75
C GLN A 47 -10.09 -14.86 -17.77
N VAL A 48 -9.54 -14.24 -16.73
CA VAL A 48 -8.71 -14.90 -15.72
C VAL A 48 -9.57 -15.38 -14.56
N PHE A 49 -10.43 -14.49 -14.04
CA PHE A 49 -11.26 -14.79 -12.87
C PHE A 49 -12.62 -14.12 -13.00
N SER A 50 -13.67 -14.77 -12.49
CA SER A 50 -15.03 -14.22 -12.45
C SER A 50 -15.78 -14.72 -11.23
N PHE A 51 -16.55 -13.83 -10.60
CA PHE A 51 -17.53 -14.19 -9.58
C PHE A 51 -18.85 -14.70 -10.17
N LEU A 52 -19.05 -14.57 -11.48
CA LEU A 52 -20.26 -15.05 -12.12
C LEU A 52 -20.24 -16.58 -12.21
N GLY A 53 -21.35 -17.21 -11.85
CA GLY A 53 -21.49 -18.66 -12.01
C GLY A 53 -21.59 -19.07 -13.50
N ALA A 54 -21.25 -20.32 -13.81
CA ALA A 54 -21.35 -20.89 -15.15
C ALA A 54 -22.78 -20.87 -15.74
N GLU A 55 -23.79 -20.76 -14.89
CA GLU A 55 -25.22 -20.73 -15.27
C GLU A 55 -25.80 -19.31 -15.46
N GLY A 56 -24.93 -18.29 -15.46
CA GLY A 56 -25.35 -16.88 -15.59
C GLY A 56 -25.68 -16.22 -14.24
N ILE A 57 -26.17 -14.98 -14.30
CA ILE A 57 -26.45 -14.15 -13.14
C ILE A 57 -27.59 -14.77 -12.30
N ASN A 58 -27.30 -15.06 -11.05
CA ASN A 58 -28.28 -15.53 -10.06
C ASN A 58 -28.34 -14.59 -8.85
N ALA A 59 -29.18 -14.91 -7.84
CA ALA A 59 -29.34 -14.08 -6.64
C ALA A 59 -28.03 -13.88 -5.83
N ARG A 60 -27.09 -14.84 -5.92
CA ARG A 60 -25.77 -14.74 -5.25
C ARG A 60 -24.87 -13.74 -5.95
N ASP A 61 -24.96 -13.62 -7.27
CA ASP A 61 -24.13 -12.71 -8.06
C ASP A 61 -24.50 -11.24 -7.81
N ASN A 62 -25.70 -10.99 -7.30
CA ASN A 62 -26.15 -9.66 -6.89
C ASN A 62 -25.63 -9.24 -5.50
N TRP A 63 -24.93 -10.11 -4.80
CA TRP A 63 -24.34 -9.79 -3.51
C TRP A 63 -22.96 -9.19 -3.70
N ASP A 64 -22.95 -7.91 -4.02
CA ASP A 64 -21.77 -7.14 -4.40
C ASP A 64 -21.03 -6.61 -3.16
N GLN A 65 -20.44 -7.54 -2.37
CA GLN A 65 -19.62 -7.21 -1.19
C GLN A 65 -18.22 -7.82 -1.27
N HIS A 66 -17.67 -7.89 -2.47
CA HIS A 66 -16.29 -8.31 -2.72
C HIS A 66 -15.71 -7.53 -3.90
N ASP A 67 -14.39 -7.42 -3.91
CA ASP A 67 -13.64 -6.78 -4.99
C ASP A 67 -12.37 -7.59 -5.32
N ILE A 68 -11.81 -7.30 -6.49
CA ILE A 68 -10.53 -7.83 -6.95
C ILE A 68 -9.51 -6.69 -6.95
N LYS A 69 -8.29 -6.96 -6.48
CA LYS A 69 -7.16 -6.05 -6.59
C LYS A 69 -5.95 -6.77 -7.16
N ILE A 70 -5.28 -6.15 -8.14
CA ILE A 70 -4.14 -6.72 -8.85
C ILE A 70 -2.86 -6.28 -8.13
N ALA A 71 -2.01 -7.25 -7.75
CA ALA A 71 -0.72 -6.97 -7.11
C ALA A 71 0.42 -6.87 -8.12
N ARG A 72 0.44 -7.77 -9.12
CA ARG A 72 1.48 -7.83 -10.13
C ARG A 72 0.96 -8.51 -11.39
N VAL A 73 1.50 -8.09 -12.54
CA VAL A 73 1.39 -8.80 -13.82
C VAL A 73 2.78 -8.87 -14.45
N ASP A 74 3.13 -10.01 -15.02
CA ASP A 74 4.42 -10.21 -15.69
C ASP A 74 4.29 -10.29 -17.23
N GLU A 75 5.42 -10.39 -17.90
CA GLU A 75 5.50 -10.46 -19.36
C GLU A 75 4.95 -11.78 -19.95
N ALA A 76 4.84 -12.83 -19.15
CA ALA A 76 4.22 -14.09 -19.54
C ALA A 76 2.69 -14.08 -19.39
N GLY A 77 2.13 -13.01 -18.84
CA GLY A 77 0.71 -12.88 -18.54
C GLY A 77 0.31 -13.54 -17.22
N SER A 78 1.28 -13.89 -16.36
CA SER A 78 0.98 -14.37 -15.03
C SER A 78 0.57 -13.19 -14.14
N ILE A 79 -0.39 -13.42 -13.24
CA ILE A 79 -1.01 -12.37 -12.43
C ILE A 79 -1.10 -12.84 -10.98
N ASP A 80 -0.54 -12.04 -10.06
CA ASP A 80 -0.81 -12.16 -8.64
C ASP A 80 -1.89 -11.16 -8.25
N PHE A 81 -2.94 -11.62 -7.62
CA PHE A 81 -4.07 -10.77 -7.24
C PHE A 81 -4.75 -11.25 -5.97
N VAL A 82 -5.57 -10.41 -5.40
CA VAL A 82 -6.42 -10.76 -4.26
C VAL A 82 -7.89 -10.58 -4.60
N VAL A 83 -8.69 -11.45 -4.00
CA VAL A 83 -10.14 -11.30 -3.90
C VAL A 83 -10.46 -11.06 -2.43
N TYR A 84 -11.11 -9.97 -2.10
CA TYR A 84 -11.37 -9.60 -0.71
C TYR A 84 -12.83 -9.17 -0.49
N GLY A 85 -13.33 -9.44 0.70
CA GLY A 85 -14.70 -9.14 1.09
C GLY A 85 -15.46 -10.40 1.50
N TYR A 86 -16.77 -10.41 1.26
CA TYR A 86 -17.63 -11.54 1.54
C TYR A 86 -17.57 -12.55 0.40
N MET A 87 -17.18 -13.79 0.71
CA MET A 87 -17.12 -14.87 -0.26
C MET A 87 -18.51 -15.46 -0.47
N ASN A 88 -19.12 -15.18 -1.61
CA ASN A 88 -20.49 -15.61 -1.93
C ASN A 88 -20.56 -17.01 -2.53
N ARG A 89 -19.40 -17.67 -2.76
CA ARG A 89 -19.28 -19.03 -3.30
C ARG A 89 -17.87 -19.60 -3.09
N GLY A 90 -17.67 -20.86 -3.43
CA GLY A 90 -16.40 -21.57 -3.30
C GLY A 90 -16.18 -22.14 -1.90
N ASP A 91 -14.93 -22.51 -1.61
CA ASP A 91 -14.56 -23.20 -0.36
C ASP A 91 -14.74 -22.30 0.88
N HIS A 92 -14.74 -20.98 0.70
CA HIS A 92 -14.91 -19.97 1.76
C HIS A 92 -16.28 -19.31 1.74
N GLU A 93 -17.31 -19.96 1.14
CA GLU A 93 -18.66 -19.40 1.07
C GLU A 93 -19.21 -19.06 2.45
N GLY A 94 -19.62 -17.81 2.65
CA GLY A 94 -20.15 -17.31 3.92
C GLY A 94 -19.13 -16.60 4.81
N GLU A 95 -17.86 -16.62 4.45
CA GLU A 95 -16.79 -15.97 5.21
C GLU A 95 -16.46 -14.59 4.64
N VAL A 96 -15.95 -13.71 5.51
CA VAL A 96 -15.32 -12.43 5.09
C VAL A 96 -13.80 -12.61 5.23
N GLY A 97 -13.05 -12.18 4.23
CA GLY A 97 -11.60 -12.30 4.27
C GLY A 97 -10.94 -11.88 2.97
N THR A 98 -9.72 -12.31 2.81
CA THR A 98 -8.89 -12.05 1.62
C THR A 98 -8.28 -13.35 1.13
N ALA A 99 -8.61 -13.74 -0.08
CA ALA A 99 -7.99 -14.84 -0.81
C ALA A 99 -6.89 -14.30 -1.72
N VAL A 100 -5.70 -14.86 -1.64
CA VAL A 100 -4.56 -14.56 -2.51
C VAL A 100 -4.51 -15.60 -3.61
N TYR A 101 -4.43 -15.16 -4.85
CA TYR A 101 -4.41 -16.00 -6.03
C TYR A 101 -3.18 -15.74 -6.89
N HIS A 102 -2.70 -16.82 -7.50
CA HIS A 102 -1.76 -16.79 -8.61
C HIS A 102 -2.42 -17.35 -9.88
N TYR A 103 -2.33 -16.61 -10.97
CA TYR A 103 -2.68 -17.09 -12.31
C TYR A 103 -1.41 -17.26 -13.13
N ASP A 104 -1.18 -18.47 -13.64
CA ASP A 104 -0.07 -18.77 -14.57
C ASP A 104 -0.51 -18.46 -16.00
N GLY A 105 0.14 -17.46 -16.61
CA GLY A 105 -0.18 -17.01 -17.96
C GLY A 105 0.22 -18.00 -19.07
N LEU A 106 1.14 -18.93 -18.80
CA LEU A 106 1.61 -19.90 -19.79
C LEU A 106 0.69 -21.12 -19.88
N VAL A 107 0.27 -21.65 -18.75
CA VAL A 107 -0.59 -22.85 -18.71
C VAL A 107 -2.07 -22.52 -18.47
N HIS A 108 -2.38 -21.26 -18.23
CA HIS A 108 -3.75 -20.75 -18.01
C HIS A 108 -4.45 -21.42 -16.82
N THR A 109 -3.74 -21.62 -15.73
CA THR A 109 -4.29 -22.16 -14.49
C THR A 109 -4.31 -21.08 -13.42
N ILE A 110 -5.33 -21.14 -12.57
CA ILE A 110 -5.47 -20.28 -11.40
C ILE A 110 -5.38 -21.14 -10.14
N GLU A 111 -4.63 -20.67 -9.16
CA GLU A 111 -4.46 -21.34 -7.89
C GLU A 111 -4.71 -20.36 -6.74
N GLU A 112 -5.50 -20.77 -5.76
CA GLU A 112 -5.61 -20.06 -4.50
C GLU A 112 -4.42 -20.44 -3.62
N GLU A 113 -3.61 -19.44 -3.29
CA GLU A 113 -2.43 -19.64 -2.46
C GLU A 113 -2.78 -19.72 -0.99
N ILE A 114 -3.68 -18.83 -0.55
CA ILE A 114 -4.12 -18.77 0.84
C ILE A 114 -5.40 -17.94 0.98
N PHE A 115 -6.22 -18.31 1.96
CA PHE A 115 -7.31 -17.48 2.46
C PHE A 115 -6.99 -16.99 3.87
N ILE A 116 -7.15 -15.70 4.12
CA ILE A 116 -6.97 -15.06 5.42
C ILE A 116 -8.32 -14.52 5.86
N PRO A 117 -8.98 -15.15 6.86
CA PRO A 117 -10.26 -14.68 7.37
C PRO A 117 -10.12 -13.33 8.08
N SER A 118 -11.17 -12.53 8.05
CA SER A 118 -11.25 -11.21 8.68
C SER A 118 -12.53 -11.07 9.47
N ASP A 119 -12.42 -10.41 10.63
CA ASP A 119 -13.56 -10.09 11.49
C ASP A 119 -14.20 -8.72 11.18
N VAL A 120 -13.65 -7.97 10.22
CA VAL A 120 -14.17 -6.66 9.85
C VAL A 120 -15.09 -6.75 8.61
N SER A 121 -15.94 -5.73 8.43
CA SER A 121 -16.83 -5.70 7.27
C SER A 121 -16.07 -5.45 5.95
N TYR A 122 -16.71 -5.77 4.83
CA TYR A 122 -16.18 -5.51 3.49
C TYR A 122 -15.77 -4.05 3.29
N GLU A 123 -16.54 -3.08 3.78
CA GLU A 123 -16.23 -1.66 3.62
C GLU A 123 -14.92 -1.28 4.32
N ILE A 124 -14.64 -1.88 5.48
CA ILE A 124 -13.38 -1.68 6.20
C ILE A 124 -12.23 -2.34 5.46
N LEU A 125 -12.40 -3.59 5.00
CA LEU A 125 -11.40 -4.26 4.16
C LEU A 125 -11.09 -3.45 2.92
N LYS A 126 -12.10 -2.95 2.22
CA LYS A 126 -11.94 -2.12 1.02
C LYS A 126 -11.10 -0.88 1.27
N ALA A 127 -11.31 -0.21 2.39
CA ALA A 127 -10.52 0.97 2.76
C ALA A 127 -9.05 0.63 3.07
N GLN A 128 -8.78 -0.58 3.58
CA GLN A 128 -7.43 -1.03 3.95
C GLN A 128 -6.64 -1.60 2.76
N MET A 129 -7.31 -2.33 1.85
CA MET A 129 -6.66 -3.03 0.72
C MET A 129 -5.93 -2.11 -0.26
N GLY A 130 -6.20 -0.80 -0.24
CA GLY A 130 -5.50 0.18 -1.07
C GLY A 130 -4.17 0.66 -0.51
N GLN A 131 -3.84 0.32 0.74
CA GLN A 131 -2.74 0.97 1.46
C GLN A 131 -1.38 0.37 1.18
N LEU A 132 -1.28 -0.95 1.11
CA LEU A 132 -0.08 -1.67 0.69
C LEU A 132 -0.45 -3.03 0.11
N MET A 133 0.06 -3.30 -1.08
CA MET A 133 0.06 -4.62 -1.70
C MET A 133 1.27 -4.73 -2.62
N TYR A 134 2.16 -5.68 -2.34
CA TYR A 134 3.42 -5.84 -3.05
C TYR A 134 3.83 -7.31 -3.12
N VAL A 135 4.30 -7.75 -4.29
CA VAL A 135 4.88 -9.08 -4.49
C VAL A 135 6.33 -8.91 -4.91
N ASN A 136 7.25 -9.49 -4.15
CA ASN A 136 8.66 -9.41 -4.50
C ASN A 136 9.07 -10.47 -5.55
N GLU A 137 10.32 -10.40 -6.00
CA GLU A 137 10.87 -11.34 -7.01
C GLU A 137 10.92 -12.80 -6.53
N LYS A 138 10.85 -13.03 -5.22
CA LYS A 138 10.85 -14.38 -4.60
C LYS A 138 9.45 -14.94 -4.40
N GLY A 139 8.41 -14.24 -4.86
CA GLY A 139 7.03 -14.65 -4.65
C GLY A 139 6.47 -14.35 -3.26
N THR A 140 7.21 -13.63 -2.40
CA THR A 140 6.64 -13.22 -1.11
C THR A 140 5.63 -12.10 -1.32
N PHE A 141 4.42 -12.30 -0.85
CA PHE A 141 3.32 -11.35 -0.95
C PHE A 141 3.18 -10.55 0.35
N TYR A 142 3.17 -9.23 0.27
CA TYR A 142 2.98 -8.32 1.40
C TYR A 142 1.66 -7.58 1.25
N LEU A 143 0.88 -7.51 2.31
CA LEU A 143 -0.35 -6.72 2.34
C LEU A 143 -0.66 -6.19 3.74
N ILE A 144 -1.38 -5.05 3.79
CA ILE A 144 -1.96 -4.53 5.01
C ILE A 144 -3.44 -4.89 5.05
N MET A 145 -3.83 -5.59 6.13
CA MET A 145 -5.21 -5.96 6.42
C MET A 145 -5.40 -6.05 7.94
N ASP A 146 -6.57 -5.67 8.45
CA ASP A 146 -6.91 -5.72 9.88
C ASP A 146 -5.86 -5.07 10.79
N GLN A 147 -5.34 -3.92 10.38
CA GLN A 147 -4.28 -3.20 11.09
C GLN A 147 -3.01 -4.03 11.31
N LYS A 148 -2.71 -4.93 10.38
CA LYS A 148 -1.52 -5.77 10.42
C LYS A 148 -0.83 -5.75 9.06
N LEU A 149 0.51 -5.77 9.08
CA LEU A 149 1.30 -6.09 7.91
C LEU A 149 1.54 -7.59 7.87
N TYR A 150 1.05 -8.23 6.84
CA TYR A 150 1.29 -9.63 6.55
C TYR A 150 2.43 -9.81 5.55
N SER A 151 3.23 -10.84 5.76
CA SER A 151 4.14 -11.45 4.80
C SER A 151 3.64 -12.87 4.52
N ILE A 152 3.41 -13.19 3.28
CA ILE A 152 2.88 -14.49 2.84
C ILE A 152 3.93 -15.13 1.94
N ASP A 153 4.48 -16.25 2.39
CA ASP A 153 5.30 -17.14 1.57
C ASP A 153 4.34 -17.98 0.73
N THR A 154 4.19 -17.65 -0.56
CA THR A 154 3.24 -18.31 -1.45
C THR A 154 3.61 -19.78 -1.67
N ASP A 155 4.90 -20.13 -1.72
CA ASP A 155 5.35 -21.53 -1.84
C ASP A 155 4.92 -22.38 -0.65
N LYS A 156 4.99 -21.81 0.57
CA LYS A 156 4.62 -22.52 1.81
C LYS A 156 3.17 -22.30 2.23
N ARG A 157 2.48 -21.35 1.59
CA ARG A 157 1.09 -20.98 1.90
C ARG A 157 0.89 -20.62 3.38
N THR A 158 1.86 -19.89 3.93
CA THR A 158 1.85 -19.53 5.35
C THR A 158 1.92 -18.02 5.52
N PRO A 159 0.93 -17.41 6.20
CA PRO A 159 0.96 -16.00 6.52
C PRO A 159 1.77 -15.77 7.81
N GLU A 160 2.62 -14.76 7.80
CA GLU A 160 3.31 -14.24 8.96
C GLU A 160 2.88 -12.80 9.22
N VAL A 161 2.58 -12.45 10.45
CA VAL A 161 2.30 -11.07 10.84
C VAL A 161 3.60 -10.40 11.23
N LEU A 162 4.10 -9.51 10.39
CA LEU A 162 5.34 -8.76 10.63
C LEU A 162 5.13 -7.59 11.60
N VAL A 163 4.03 -6.85 11.46
CA VAL A 163 3.69 -5.71 12.32
C VAL A 163 2.22 -5.81 12.72
N LYS A 164 1.93 -5.57 14.00
CA LYS A 164 0.58 -5.59 14.58
C LYS A 164 0.15 -4.21 15.00
N ASP A 165 -1.17 -4.05 15.18
CA ASP A 165 -1.80 -2.83 15.71
C ASP A 165 -1.41 -1.56 14.91
N LEU A 166 -1.25 -1.69 13.59
CA LEU A 166 -0.88 -0.62 12.67
C LEU A 166 -1.98 0.47 12.64
N LYS A 167 -1.67 1.63 13.20
CA LYS A 167 -2.49 2.82 13.02
C LYS A 167 -2.03 3.57 11.78
N GLU A 168 -2.95 4.14 11.03
CA GLU A 168 -2.67 4.89 9.80
C GLU A 168 -1.67 6.04 10.01
N SER A 169 -1.70 6.66 11.20
CA SER A 169 -0.76 7.71 11.60
C SER A 169 0.67 7.22 11.86
N CYS A 170 0.86 5.90 12.07
CA CYS A 170 2.13 5.30 12.46
C CYS A 170 2.96 4.78 11.28
N TYR A 171 2.44 4.75 10.06
CA TYR A 171 3.17 4.23 8.91
C TYR A 171 2.99 5.05 7.65
N LYS A 172 3.88 4.84 6.70
CA LYS A 172 3.84 5.35 5.34
C LYS A 172 4.32 4.29 4.37
N VAL A 173 3.76 4.31 3.16
CA VAL A 173 4.09 3.41 2.06
C VAL A 173 4.56 4.25 0.89
N SER A 174 5.55 3.79 0.14
CA SER A 174 5.99 4.46 -1.09
C SER A 174 4.99 4.24 -2.24
N GLU A 175 5.08 5.05 -3.28
CA GLU A 175 4.16 4.99 -4.42
C GLU A 175 4.23 3.64 -5.14
N SER A 176 5.44 3.06 -5.29
CA SER A 176 5.64 1.73 -5.86
C SER A 176 5.20 0.58 -4.95
N ASN A 177 4.82 0.84 -3.71
CA ASN A 177 4.62 -0.12 -2.63
C ASN A 177 5.89 -0.91 -2.24
N GLN A 178 7.09 -0.54 -2.74
CA GLN A 178 8.33 -1.25 -2.43
C GLN A 178 8.87 -0.93 -1.03
N TYR A 179 8.60 0.27 -0.52
CA TYR A 179 9.10 0.69 0.80
C TYR A 179 7.98 0.93 1.79
N PHE A 180 8.17 0.45 3.00
CA PHE A 180 7.26 0.58 4.12
C PHE A 180 8.00 1.14 5.33
N ALA A 181 7.55 2.28 5.84
CA ALA A 181 8.14 2.92 7.01
C ALA A 181 7.12 2.99 8.15
N TRP A 182 7.52 2.59 9.39
CA TRP A 182 6.60 2.64 10.53
C TRP A 182 7.29 2.97 11.85
N VAL A 183 6.49 3.36 12.81
CA VAL A 183 6.81 3.43 14.24
C VAL A 183 5.88 2.50 15.01
N ASP A 184 6.32 2.01 16.17
CA ASP A 184 5.46 1.22 17.05
C ASP A 184 4.22 2.00 17.46
N SER A 185 3.04 1.40 17.40
CA SER A 185 1.76 2.08 17.63
C SER A 185 1.54 2.56 19.07
N ASP A 186 2.21 1.94 20.04
CA ASP A 186 2.25 2.39 21.43
C ASP A 186 3.13 3.65 21.62
N LYS A 187 3.97 3.96 20.62
CA LYS A 187 4.86 5.11 20.56
C LYS A 187 4.43 6.16 19.55
N GLU A 188 3.17 6.15 19.13
CA GLU A 188 2.62 7.16 18.22
C GLU A 188 3.00 8.58 18.68
N TYR A 189 3.62 9.38 17.79
CA TYR A 189 4.21 10.71 18.06
C TYR A 189 5.30 10.76 19.15
N LYS A 190 5.71 9.64 19.72
CA LYS A 190 6.73 9.57 20.79
C LYS A 190 7.81 8.55 20.50
N SER A 191 8.03 8.21 19.23
CA SER A 191 9.03 7.23 18.86
C SER A 191 10.43 7.81 18.76
N ASP A 192 11.40 7.04 19.25
CA ASP A 192 12.83 7.29 19.09
C ASP A 192 13.40 6.56 17.86
N VAL A 193 12.60 5.68 17.22
CA VAL A 193 13.02 4.86 16.08
C VAL A 193 11.92 4.85 15.03
N ILE A 194 12.29 4.98 13.75
CA ILE A 194 11.47 4.62 12.60
C ILE A 194 12.11 3.39 11.97
N HIS A 195 11.30 2.38 11.69
CA HIS A 195 11.69 1.21 10.93
C HIS A 195 11.38 1.48 9.46
N LEU A 196 12.34 1.26 8.58
CA LEU A 196 12.18 1.37 7.13
C LEU A 196 12.49 0.02 6.50
N MET A 197 11.49 -0.60 5.88
CA MET A 197 11.60 -1.90 5.23
C MET A 197 11.59 -1.74 3.72
N ASN A 198 12.57 -2.38 3.06
CA ASN A 198 12.51 -2.62 1.63
C ASN A 198 11.87 -4.00 1.39
N LEU A 199 10.66 -4.03 0.86
CA LEU A 199 9.88 -5.25 0.65
C LEU A 199 10.46 -6.12 -0.48
N LYS A 200 11.24 -5.56 -1.39
CA LYS A 200 11.90 -6.30 -2.47
C LYS A 200 12.86 -7.37 -1.93
N ASN A 201 13.60 -7.06 -0.86
CA ASN A 201 14.59 -7.94 -0.27
C ASN A 201 14.35 -8.25 1.21
N ALA A 202 13.26 -7.75 1.79
CA ALA A 202 12.87 -7.89 3.20
C ALA A 202 13.86 -7.29 4.21
N SER A 203 14.76 -6.39 3.78
CA SER A 203 15.68 -5.73 4.70
C SER A 203 14.99 -4.61 5.48
N VAL A 204 15.35 -4.47 6.76
CA VAL A 204 14.86 -3.40 7.64
C VAL A 204 16.03 -2.54 8.11
N TYR A 205 15.88 -1.23 8.00
CA TYR A 205 16.81 -0.23 8.48
C TYR A 205 16.17 0.63 9.56
N ASP A 206 16.84 0.75 10.72
CA ASP A 206 16.36 1.52 11.86
C ASP A 206 16.95 2.94 11.84
N ILE A 207 16.08 3.93 11.67
CA ILE A 207 16.42 5.36 11.77
C ILE A 207 16.24 5.78 13.23
N LYS A 208 17.33 6.20 13.89
CA LYS A 208 17.31 6.59 15.30
C LYS A 208 17.24 8.10 15.47
N ALA A 209 16.35 8.54 16.34
CA ALA A 209 16.25 9.95 16.71
C ALA A 209 17.51 10.48 17.38
N LYS A 210 17.84 11.74 17.16
CA LYS A 210 18.86 12.44 17.96
C LYS A 210 18.39 12.57 19.42
N LYS A 211 19.35 12.59 20.36
CA LYS A 211 19.06 12.74 21.79
C LYS A 211 18.13 13.93 22.06
N GLY A 212 17.03 13.68 22.77
CA GLY A 212 16.02 14.70 23.12
C GLY A 212 14.99 15.00 22.01
N ALA A 213 14.93 14.20 20.94
CA ALA A 213 13.93 14.31 19.89
C ALA A 213 13.08 13.05 19.77
N TYR A 214 11.88 13.21 19.23
CA TYR A 214 11.06 12.16 18.65
C TYR A 214 11.06 12.31 17.13
N ILE A 215 10.84 11.21 16.42
CA ILE A 215 10.76 11.18 14.95
C ILE A 215 9.44 10.55 14.49
N LEU A 216 8.96 10.99 13.32
CA LEU A 216 7.69 10.56 12.74
C LEU A 216 7.84 10.35 11.23
N PRO A 217 7.38 9.22 10.66
CA PRO A 217 7.33 9.02 9.22
C PRO A 217 6.29 9.96 8.59
N LEU A 218 6.65 10.62 7.50
CA LEU A 218 5.79 11.62 6.86
C LEU A 218 5.34 11.21 5.46
N GLY A 219 6.15 10.44 4.73
CA GLY A 219 5.84 10.00 3.37
C GLY A 219 7.09 9.66 2.59
N PHE A 220 6.90 9.58 1.28
CA PHE A 220 7.96 9.38 0.30
C PHE A 220 7.83 10.40 -0.83
N ILE A 221 8.93 10.71 -1.48
CA ILE A 221 8.99 11.51 -2.69
C ILE A 221 9.97 10.82 -3.65
N ASP A 222 9.50 10.42 -4.82
CA ASP A 222 10.32 9.66 -5.79
C ASP A 222 11.07 8.49 -5.13
N GLU A 223 10.35 7.73 -4.32
CA GLU A 223 10.83 6.64 -3.47
C GLU A 223 11.74 7.05 -2.29
N ASP A 224 12.26 8.28 -2.22
CA ASP A 224 13.04 8.77 -1.10
C ASP A 224 12.19 9.01 0.14
N PHE A 225 12.66 8.55 1.29
CA PHE A 225 11.90 8.59 2.53
C PHE A 225 11.96 9.96 3.23
N ILE A 226 10.80 10.43 3.66
CA ILE A 226 10.64 11.71 4.36
C ILE A 226 10.23 11.47 5.81
N TYR A 227 10.97 12.04 6.75
CA TYR A 227 10.60 12.02 8.16
C TYR A 227 10.84 13.37 8.84
N GLY A 228 10.05 13.62 9.89
CA GLY A 228 10.16 14.81 10.72
C GLY A 228 10.72 14.51 12.10
N ALA A 229 11.39 15.49 12.71
CA ALA A 229 11.86 15.39 14.09
C ALA A 229 11.35 16.57 14.93
N ALA A 230 10.81 16.28 16.12
CA ALA A 230 10.36 17.26 17.09
C ALA A 230 11.10 17.09 18.42
N LYS A 231 11.29 18.18 19.17
CA LYS A 231 11.82 18.09 20.54
C LYS A 231 10.82 17.41 21.45
N LYS A 232 11.27 16.50 22.31
CA LYS A 232 10.43 15.72 23.24
C LYS A 232 9.54 16.61 24.14
N ASP A 233 10.09 17.73 24.61
CA ASP A 233 9.40 18.69 25.47
C ASP A 233 8.36 19.58 24.74
N LYS A 234 8.30 19.51 23.42
CA LYS A 234 7.36 20.28 22.58
C LYS A 234 6.22 19.43 22.03
N VAL A 235 6.32 18.12 22.06
CA VAL A 235 5.23 17.22 21.68
C VAL A 235 4.20 17.19 22.80
N MET A 236 2.97 17.59 22.50
CA MET A 236 1.92 17.73 23.49
C MET A 236 0.55 17.35 22.93
N VAL A 237 -0.36 17.00 23.82
CA VAL A 237 -1.78 16.82 23.46
C VAL A 237 -2.48 18.18 23.62
N ALA A 238 -3.10 18.67 22.55
CA ALA A 238 -3.89 19.88 22.57
C ALA A 238 -5.21 19.70 23.36
N ALA A 239 -5.86 20.81 23.73
CA ALA A 239 -7.12 20.75 24.43
C ALA A 239 -8.25 20.00 23.72
N ALA A 240 -8.18 19.92 22.39
CA ALA A 240 -9.11 19.15 21.55
C ALA A 240 -8.79 17.64 21.48
N GLY A 241 -7.78 17.15 22.21
CA GLY A 241 -7.35 15.76 22.23
C GLY A 241 -6.36 15.36 21.13
N ASN A 242 -6.10 16.20 20.15
CA ASN A 242 -5.16 15.92 19.06
C ASN A 242 -3.72 16.12 19.53
N THR A 243 -2.81 15.22 19.12
CA THR A 243 -1.38 15.39 19.38
C THR A 243 -0.78 16.41 18.43
N VAL A 244 -0.09 17.39 19.00
CA VAL A 244 0.71 18.39 18.26
C VAL A 244 2.15 17.93 18.23
N PHE A 245 2.68 17.73 17.01
CA PHE A 245 4.05 17.31 16.74
C PHE A 245 4.79 18.43 16.00
N PRO A 246 5.31 19.46 16.71
CA PRO A 246 5.92 20.62 16.09
C PRO A 246 7.34 20.29 15.61
N MET A 247 7.47 19.94 14.35
CA MET A 247 8.73 19.51 13.77
C MET A 247 9.74 20.65 13.70
N LYS A 248 10.93 20.41 14.24
CA LYS A 248 12.06 21.30 14.16
C LYS A 248 12.76 21.19 12.80
N ASN A 249 12.77 20.00 12.23
CA ASN A 249 13.33 19.74 10.91
C ASN A 249 12.54 18.65 10.17
N LEU A 250 12.73 18.66 8.86
CA LEU A 250 12.30 17.66 7.90
C LEU A 250 13.56 17.09 7.24
N THR A 251 13.64 15.77 7.14
CA THR A 251 14.78 15.09 6.51
C THR A 251 14.29 14.22 5.37
N ILE A 252 14.97 14.30 4.23
CA ILE A 252 14.81 13.40 3.07
C ILE A 252 16.01 12.48 3.06
N MET A 253 15.76 11.19 2.99
CA MET A 253 16.76 10.12 3.03
C MET A 253 16.62 9.24 1.79
N ASP A 254 17.75 8.96 1.16
CA ASP A 254 17.88 8.01 0.07
C ASP A 254 17.52 6.59 0.53
N THR A 255 16.64 5.92 -0.19
CA THR A 255 16.23 4.54 0.07
C THR A 255 16.85 3.55 -0.90
N SER A 256 17.64 4.02 -1.87
CA SER A 256 18.30 3.14 -2.84
C SER A 256 19.14 2.06 -2.16
N GLU A 257 19.32 0.94 -2.83
CA GLU A 257 20.06 -0.21 -2.30
C GLU A 257 21.44 0.20 -1.79
N ASN A 258 21.72 -0.15 -0.53
CA ASN A 258 22.98 0.14 0.18
C ASN A 258 23.26 1.62 0.51
N SER A 259 22.33 2.53 0.24
CA SER A 259 22.41 3.91 0.70
C SER A 259 21.30 4.15 1.73
N HIS A 260 21.60 4.82 2.79
CA HIS A 260 20.64 5.43 3.73
C HIS A 260 21.17 6.83 4.05
N SER A 261 21.73 7.48 3.01
CA SER A 261 22.33 8.80 3.14
C SER A 261 21.25 9.87 3.25
N ILE A 262 21.53 10.90 4.03
CA ILE A 262 20.67 12.07 4.11
C ILE A 262 20.90 12.92 2.86
N LEU A 263 19.89 13.02 2.01
CA LEU A 263 19.92 13.86 0.81
C LEU A 263 19.73 15.33 1.17
N LYS A 264 18.76 15.60 2.05
CA LYS A 264 18.45 16.98 2.46
C LYS A 264 17.85 17.03 3.85
N THR A 265 18.24 18.04 4.61
CA THR A 265 17.54 18.43 5.85
C THR A 265 17.08 19.87 5.73
N TYR A 266 15.80 20.11 5.98
CA TYR A 266 15.21 21.43 6.02
C TYR A 266 14.90 21.80 7.45
N GLU A 267 15.39 22.98 7.90
CA GLU A 267 15.07 23.58 9.18
C GLU A 267 14.44 24.96 8.96
N PRO A 268 13.24 25.23 9.45
CA PRO A 268 12.63 26.54 9.31
C PRO A 268 13.42 27.59 10.10
N SER A 269 13.57 28.78 9.54
CA SER A 269 14.27 29.88 10.20
C SER A 269 13.50 30.43 11.40
N ARG A 270 12.17 30.26 11.43
CA ARG A 270 11.27 30.66 12.53
C ARG A 270 10.11 29.67 12.63
N GLY A 271 9.60 29.44 13.86
CA GLY A 271 8.48 28.55 14.10
C GLY A 271 8.82 27.08 14.03
N SER A 272 7.83 26.26 13.78
CA SER A 272 7.93 24.81 13.62
C SER A 272 7.08 24.37 12.43
N ILE A 273 7.43 23.25 11.80
CA ILE A 273 6.64 22.63 10.76
C ILE A 273 5.50 21.88 11.45
N GLY A 274 4.25 22.21 11.08
CA GLY A 274 3.05 21.54 11.64
C GLY A 274 2.56 20.41 10.80
N PHE A 275 2.64 20.55 9.47
CA PHE A 275 2.13 19.58 8.51
C PHE A 275 2.91 19.68 7.20
N ILE A 276 3.00 18.57 6.47
CA ILE A 276 3.47 18.54 5.09
C ILE A 276 2.44 17.80 4.21
N SER A 277 2.35 18.18 2.94
CA SER A 277 1.80 17.35 1.87
C SER A 277 2.87 17.10 0.81
N VAL A 278 2.82 15.95 0.19
CA VAL A 278 3.70 15.55 -0.92
C VAL A 278 2.82 15.30 -2.12
N GLU A 279 3.00 16.07 -3.19
CA GLU A 279 2.23 15.96 -4.43
C GLU A 279 3.16 16.30 -5.59
N ASP A 280 3.13 15.51 -6.65
CA ASP A 280 3.86 15.74 -7.91
C ASP A 280 5.32 16.21 -7.69
N TYR A 281 6.11 15.44 -6.94
CA TYR A 281 7.52 15.76 -6.61
C TYR A 281 7.71 17.05 -5.82
N THR A 282 6.64 17.54 -5.19
CA THR A 282 6.67 18.80 -4.43
C THR A 282 6.29 18.55 -2.96
N ILE A 283 7.11 19.03 -2.04
CA ILE A 283 6.80 19.04 -0.61
C ILE A 283 6.29 20.42 -0.23
N THR A 284 5.01 20.52 0.11
CA THR A 284 4.41 21.72 0.67
C THR A 284 4.49 21.67 2.20
N VAL A 285 4.98 22.76 2.81
CA VAL A 285 5.22 22.85 4.25
C VAL A 285 4.30 23.89 4.86
N SER A 286 3.51 23.49 5.85
CA SER A 286 2.71 24.40 6.68
C SER A 286 3.40 24.66 8.01
N TYR A 287 3.47 25.93 8.44
CA TYR A 287 4.12 26.32 9.67
C TYR A 287 3.11 26.57 10.78
N THR A 288 3.46 26.16 12.01
CA THR A 288 2.73 26.56 13.20
C THR A 288 3.53 27.61 13.97
N HIS A 289 2.92 28.77 14.19
CA HIS A 289 3.41 29.71 15.19
C HIS A 289 2.78 29.32 16.54
N LEU A 290 3.57 28.75 17.45
CA LEU A 290 3.17 28.62 18.85
C LEU A 290 3.15 30.02 19.46
N THR A 291 2.07 30.77 19.28
CA THR A 291 1.77 31.90 20.13
C THR A 291 1.27 31.33 21.45
N LEU A 292 2.10 31.40 22.50
CA LEU A 292 1.63 31.19 23.86
C LEU A 292 0.48 32.20 24.11
N PRO A 293 -0.68 31.79 24.66
CA PRO A 293 -1.68 32.74 25.08
C PRO A 293 -1.05 33.66 26.09
N THR A 294 -1.01 34.96 25.78
CA THR A 294 -0.62 35.98 26.75
C THR A 294 -1.72 36.02 27.78
N ILE A 295 -1.48 35.42 28.94
CA ILE A 295 -2.34 35.63 30.10
C ILE A 295 -2.10 37.11 30.53
N ARG A 296 -3.10 37.93 30.29
CA ARG A 296 -3.21 39.26 30.94
C ARG A 296 -3.93 39.10 32.26
#